data_514f624c7ccb9daeb11fb3c7f881b0e4
#
_entry.id   514f624c7ccb9daeb11fb3c7f881b0e4
#
_cell.length_a   1.000
_cell.length_b   1.000
_cell.length_c   1.000
_cell.angle_alpha   90.00
_cell.angle_beta   90.00
_cell.angle_gamma   90.00
#
_symmetry.space_group_name_H-M   'P 1'
#
loop_
_entity.id
_entity.type
_entity.pdbx_description
1 polymer ?
#
loop_
_entity_poly.entity_id
_entity_poly.type
_entity_poly.pdbx_seq_one_letter_code
_entity_poly.pdbx_strand_id
1 'polypeptide(L)'
;MNPRPRKLKVLRWVPNRWVLTRGARRERVLHLTFDDGPHPEHTPALLDLLAAHGAKATFFLIGREAERYPDVVERIVREGHVLGNHSWSHPQFDRLDLAAQREEIQRTDRLLTRFDGAARHDFRPPRGVLPRPMVLDCVRRGQRIAYWSYDSLDYSKRPAEILIASAQRYPPEPGEILLMHDDSALSLQLLQTMLPAWAAGGFVFEPLRPSA
;
A
#
# COMPACT_ATOMS: atom_id res chain seq x y z
N MET A 1 13.41 -10.35 12.60
CA MET A 1 12.94 -9.02 13.10
C MET A 1 11.41 -9.09 13.12
N ASN A 2 10.72 -8.49 14.13
CA ASN A 2 9.24 -8.54 14.14
C ASN A 2 8.69 -7.59 13.09
N PRO A 3 7.90 -8.07 12.13
CA PRO A 3 7.35 -7.27 11.04
C PRO A 3 6.22 -6.31 11.47
N ARG A 4 5.79 -6.35 12.74
CA ARG A 4 4.69 -5.50 13.23
C ARG A 4 5.21 -4.18 13.81
N PRO A 5 4.89 -3.02 13.19
CA PRO A 5 5.41 -1.72 13.61
C PRO A 5 4.98 -1.32 15.03
N ARG A 6 5.89 -0.75 15.81
CA ARG A 6 5.58 -0.28 17.18
C ARG A 6 4.53 0.85 17.21
N LYS A 7 4.49 1.70 16.18
CA LYS A 7 3.51 2.80 16.04
C LYS A 7 2.05 2.32 16.00
N LEU A 8 1.81 1.09 15.57
CA LEU A 8 0.46 0.49 15.59
C LEU A 8 -0.19 0.49 16.97
N LYS A 9 0.60 0.41 18.05
CA LYS A 9 0.05 0.41 19.41
C LYS A 9 -0.77 1.67 19.70
N VAL A 10 -0.41 2.80 19.10
CA VAL A 10 -1.12 4.09 19.26
C VAL A 10 -2.19 4.25 18.17
N LEU A 11 -1.85 3.96 16.91
CA LEU A 11 -2.75 4.18 15.78
C LEU A 11 -4.01 3.31 15.83
N ARG A 12 -3.96 2.13 16.44
CA ARG A 12 -5.15 1.26 16.58
C ARG A 12 -6.29 1.85 17.42
N TRP A 13 -6.03 2.94 18.16
CA TRP A 13 -7.05 3.67 18.92
C TRP A 13 -7.76 4.73 18.06
N VAL A 14 -7.21 5.04 16.89
CA VAL A 14 -7.85 5.95 15.93
C VAL A 14 -8.89 5.17 15.14
N PRO A 15 -10.10 5.68 14.97
CA PRO A 15 -11.13 5.02 14.15
C PRO A 15 -10.65 4.73 12.72
N ASN A 16 -10.93 3.51 12.22
CA ASN A 16 -10.49 3.07 10.89
C ASN A 16 -11.01 3.95 9.73
N ARG A 17 -12.10 4.69 9.95
CA ARG A 17 -12.58 5.67 8.96
C ARG A 17 -11.61 6.83 8.73
N TRP A 18 -10.68 7.07 9.66
CA TRP A 18 -9.67 8.13 9.57
C TRP A 18 -8.28 7.58 9.29
N VAL A 19 -7.90 6.54 10.05
CA VAL A 19 -6.61 5.87 9.85
C VAL A 19 -6.83 4.36 9.84
N LEU A 20 -6.82 3.80 8.64
CA LEU A 20 -6.98 2.37 8.45
C LEU A 20 -5.65 1.68 8.76
N THR A 21 -5.62 0.87 9.79
CA THR A 21 -4.41 0.13 10.18
C THR A 21 -4.55 -1.38 10.00
N ARG A 22 -5.79 -1.87 9.86
CA ARG A 22 -6.10 -3.29 9.71
C ARG A 22 -7.51 -3.47 9.15
N GLY A 23 -7.70 -4.47 8.31
CA GLY A 23 -9.01 -4.94 7.86
C GLY A 23 -9.77 -5.76 8.92
N ALA A 24 -10.90 -6.32 8.53
CA ALA A 24 -11.72 -7.16 9.41
C ALA A 24 -10.98 -8.48 9.76
N ARG A 25 -10.97 -8.86 11.04
CA ARG A 25 -10.28 -10.07 11.53
C ARG A 25 -11.07 -11.38 11.36
N ARG A 26 -12.36 -11.28 11.02
CA ARG A 26 -13.26 -12.45 10.98
C ARG A 26 -13.05 -13.32 9.74
N GLU A 27 -12.49 -12.74 8.68
CA GLU A 27 -12.20 -13.40 7.41
C GLU A 27 -10.71 -13.65 7.31
N ARG A 28 -10.29 -14.76 6.69
CA ARG A 28 -8.88 -15.04 6.42
C ARG A 28 -8.41 -14.24 5.20
N VAL A 29 -8.59 -12.92 5.25
CA VAL A 29 -8.18 -11.99 4.21
C VAL A 29 -6.84 -11.37 4.58
N LEU A 30 -5.95 -11.26 3.60
CA LEU A 30 -4.75 -10.41 3.66
C LEU A 30 -4.89 -9.29 2.63
N HIS A 31 -4.51 -8.10 3.03
CA HIS A 31 -4.47 -6.94 2.13
C HIS A 31 -3.03 -6.70 1.69
N LEU A 32 -2.71 -7.14 0.47
CA LEU A 32 -1.42 -6.84 -0.14
C LEU A 32 -1.42 -5.39 -0.60
N THR A 33 -0.42 -4.61 -0.21
CA THR A 33 -0.29 -3.22 -0.62
C THR A 33 1.13 -2.92 -1.06
N PHE A 34 1.26 -2.16 -2.16
CA PHE A 34 2.53 -1.83 -2.78
C PHE A 34 2.68 -0.31 -2.86
N ASP A 35 3.81 0.20 -2.38
CA ASP A 35 4.15 1.61 -2.37
C ASP A 35 5.23 1.91 -3.44
N ASP A 36 5.41 3.18 -3.77
CA ASP A 36 6.47 3.76 -4.62
C ASP A 36 6.34 3.55 -6.13
N GLY A 37 5.45 2.68 -6.60
CA GLY A 37 5.18 2.47 -8.03
C GLY A 37 4.41 3.61 -8.73
N PRO A 38 4.07 3.38 -10.03
CA PRO A 38 4.36 2.19 -10.79
C PRO A 38 5.80 2.15 -11.32
N HIS A 39 6.41 0.97 -11.37
CA HIS A 39 7.70 0.74 -12.02
C HIS A 39 7.48 0.03 -13.37
N PRO A 40 8.16 0.43 -14.47
CA PRO A 40 7.88 -0.10 -15.82
C PRO A 40 8.15 -1.59 -15.98
N GLU A 41 9.03 -2.18 -15.15
CA GLU A 41 9.38 -3.61 -15.23
C GLU A 41 8.82 -4.39 -14.05
N HIS A 42 8.94 -3.88 -12.83
CA HIS A 42 8.60 -4.65 -11.62
C HIS A 42 7.09 -4.71 -11.39
N THR A 43 6.36 -3.62 -11.61
CA THR A 43 4.90 -3.62 -11.42
C THR A 43 4.20 -4.58 -12.39
N PRO A 44 4.52 -4.64 -13.71
CA PRO A 44 3.94 -5.64 -14.60
C PRO A 44 4.22 -7.09 -14.19
N ALA A 45 5.46 -7.41 -13.79
CA ALA A 45 5.81 -8.76 -13.33
C ALA A 45 5.05 -9.15 -12.04
N LEU A 46 4.82 -8.18 -11.15
CA LEU A 46 4.02 -8.38 -9.96
C LEU A 46 2.55 -8.63 -10.29
N LEU A 47 1.98 -7.89 -11.25
CA LEU A 47 0.60 -8.10 -11.73
C LEU A 47 0.43 -9.50 -12.32
N ASP A 48 1.40 -10.00 -13.10
CA ASP A 48 1.38 -11.36 -13.62
C ASP A 48 1.34 -12.41 -12.49
N LEU A 49 2.16 -12.23 -11.45
CA LEU A 49 2.16 -13.11 -10.28
C LEU A 49 0.82 -13.06 -9.53
N LEU A 50 0.28 -11.88 -9.29
CA LEU A 50 -1.00 -11.71 -8.60
C LEU A 50 -2.14 -12.36 -9.40
N ALA A 51 -2.16 -12.18 -10.72
CA ALA A 51 -3.16 -12.78 -11.60
C ALA A 51 -3.10 -14.32 -11.56
N ALA A 52 -1.90 -14.91 -11.59
CA ALA A 52 -1.70 -16.36 -11.49
C ALA A 52 -2.27 -16.98 -10.20
N HIS A 53 -2.42 -16.18 -9.15
CA HIS A 53 -2.96 -16.62 -7.86
C HIS A 53 -4.36 -16.06 -7.55
N GLY A 54 -5.03 -15.41 -8.51
CA GLY A 54 -6.34 -14.78 -8.30
C GLY A 54 -6.32 -13.69 -7.20
N ALA A 55 -5.15 -13.15 -6.90
CA ALA A 55 -4.96 -12.16 -5.86
C ALA A 55 -5.26 -10.74 -6.36
N LYS A 56 -5.88 -9.91 -5.51
CA LYS A 56 -6.07 -8.48 -5.75
C LYS A 56 -5.38 -7.68 -4.66
N ALA A 57 -4.88 -6.50 -5.03
CA ALA A 57 -4.04 -5.68 -4.19
C ALA A 57 -4.41 -4.19 -4.29
N THR A 58 -3.81 -3.37 -3.43
CA THR A 58 -3.87 -1.91 -3.52
C THR A 58 -2.47 -1.37 -3.82
N PHE A 59 -2.38 -0.50 -4.82
CA PHE A 59 -1.13 0.14 -5.23
C PHE A 59 -1.17 1.62 -4.84
N PHE A 60 -0.31 2.01 -3.90
CA PHE A 60 -0.13 3.39 -3.48
C PHE A 60 0.92 4.05 -4.38
N LEU A 61 0.42 4.71 -5.41
CA LEU A 61 1.26 5.21 -6.49
C LEU A 61 1.81 6.60 -6.19
N ILE A 62 3.07 6.82 -6.54
CA ILE A 62 3.68 8.15 -6.63
C ILE A 62 3.13 8.84 -7.88
N GLY A 63 2.53 10.02 -7.72
CA GLY A 63 1.85 10.70 -8.83
C GLY A 63 2.72 10.94 -10.06
N ARG A 64 3.97 11.38 -9.88
CA ARG A 64 4.90 11.59 -11.00
C ARG A 64 5.25 10.31 -11.76
N GLU A 65 5.33 9.16 -11.05
CA GLU A 65 5.60 7.87 -11.70
C GLU A 65 4.33 7.35 -12.40
N ALA A 66 3.16 7.59 -11.82
CA ALA A 66 1.87 7.30 -12.47
C ALA A 66 1.67 8.14 -13.75
N GLU A 67 2.09 9.41 -13.75
CA GLU A 67 2.07 10.27 -14.95
C GLU A 67 3.05 9.77 -16.01
N ARG A 68 4.19 9.23 -15.59
CA ARG A 68 5.25 8.72 -16.49
C ARG A 68 4.91 7.37 -17.12
N TYR A 69 4.17 6.51 -16.41
CA TYR A 69 3.85 5.14 -16.85
C TYR A 69 2.33 4.88 -16.84
N PRO A 70 1.55 5.64 -17.60
CA PRO A 70 0.09 5.55 -17.59
C PRO A 70 -0.43 4.16 -17.99
N ASP A 71 0.20 3.49 -18.95
CA ASP A 71 -0.20 2.16 -19.41
C ASP A 71 -0.14 1.12 -18.27
N VAL A 72 0.82 1.26 -17.35
CA VAL A 72 0.92 0.39 -16.17
C VAL A 72 -0.21 0.68 -15.20
N VAL A 73 -0.57 1.96 -14.98
CA VAL A 73 -1.70 2.34 -14.14
C VAL A 73 -3.02 1.82 -14.71
N GLU A 74 -3.23 1.96 -16.02
CA GLU A 74 -4.41 1.39 -16.71
C GLU A 74 -4.49 -0.13 -16.53
N ARG A 75 -3.35 -0.80 -16.61
CA ARG A 75 -3.28 -2.26 -16.37
C ARG A 75 -3.67 -2.61 -14.93
N ILE A 76 -3.18 -1.88 -13.92
CA ILE A 76 -3.56 -2.06 -12.51
C ILE A 76 -5.09 -2.00 -12.35
N VAL A 77 -5.72 -0.96 -12.90
CA VAL A 77 -7.16 -0.76 -12.82
C VAL A 77 -7.93 -1.85 -13.58
N ARG A 78 -7.53 -2.11 -14.82
CA ARG A 78 -8.19 -3.12 -15.69
C ARG A 78 -8.17 -4.52 -15.08
N GLU A 79 -7.13 -4.86 -14.33
CA GLU A 79 -7.00 -6.15 -13.65
C GLU A 79 -7.72 -6.19 -12.31
N GLY A 80 -8.43 -5.12 -11.91
CA GLY A 80 -9.29 -5.08 -10.72
C GLY A 80 -8.54 -4.84 -9.41
N HIS A 81 -7.37 -4.24 -9.48
CA HIS A 81 -6.66 -3.72 -8.31
C HIS A 81 -7.15 -2.31 -7.97
N VAL A 82 -6.87 -1.85 -6.75
CA VAL A 82 -7.28 -0.54 -6.25
C VAL A 82 -6.10 0.42 -6.27
N LEU A 83 -6.34 1.66 -6.69
CA LEU A 83 -5.37 2.74 -6.61
C LEU A 83 -5.39 3.39 -5.22
N GLY A 84 -4.22 3.69 -4.71
CA GLY A 84 -3.97 4.50 -3.53
C GLY A 84 -3.03 5.66 -3.86
N ASN A 85 -3.06 6.68 -3.04
CA ASN A 85 -2.27 7.91 -3.21
C ASN A 85 -1.03 7.86 -2.32
N HIS A 86 0.18 7.93 -2.93
CA HIS A 86 1.46 7.98 -2.20
C HIS A 86 2.17 9.34 -2.35
N SER A 87 1.41 10.43 -2.49
CA SER A 87 1.86 11.78 -2.81
C SER A 87 2.39 11.94 -4.24
N TRP A 88 2.65 13.20 -4.64
CA TRP A 88 3.11 13.48 -6.00
C TRP A 88 4.57 13.10 -6.22
N SER A 89 5.46 13.48 -5.29
CA SER A 89 6.91 13.37 -5.47
C SER A 89 7.64 12.59 -4.37
N HIS A 90 6.89 11.97 -3.44
CA HIS A 90 7.41 11.24 -2.28
C HIS A 90 8.36 12.08 -1.40
N PRO A 91 7.95 13.29 -0.99
CA PRO A 91 8.81 14.17 -0.20
C PRO A 91 8.87 13.78 1.28
N GLN A 92 9.75 14.42 2.03
CA GLN A 92 9.73 14.35 3.49
C GLN A 92 8.58 15.24 4.02
N PHE A 93 7.42 14.64 4.33
CA PHE A 93 6.21 15.35 4.71
C PHE A 93 6.35 16.24 5.95
N ASP A 94 7.21 15.88 6.89
CA ASP A 94 7.50 16.68 8.08
C ASP A 94 8.32 17.95 7.82
N ARG A 95 8.89 18.08 6.62
CA ARG A 95 9.62 19.27 6.16
C ARG A 95 8.78 20.22 5.32
N LEU A 96 7.57 19.81 4.95
CA LEU A 96 6.66 20.61 4.15
C LEU A 96 5.68 21.36 5.06
N ASP A 97 5.29 22.56 4.66
CA ASP A 97 4.13 23.21 5.23
C ASP A 97 2.82 22.51 4.80
N LEU A 98 1.71 22.87 5.45
CA LEU A 98 0.43 22.20 5.19
C LEU A 98 -0.10 22.45 3.77
N ALA A 99 0.21 23.59 3.17
CA ALA A 99 -0.24 23.91 1.80
C ALA A 99 0.49 23.01 0.78
N ALA A 100 1.79 22.85 0.93
CA ALA A 100 2.60 21.95 0.10
C ALA A 100 2.19 20.47 0.30
N GLN A 101 1.92 20.03 1.55
CA GLN A 101 1.41 18.69 1.83
C GLN A 101 0.08 18.43 1.12
N ARG A 102 -0.83 19.40 1.13
CA ARG A 102 -2.11 19.32 0.41
C ARG A 102 -1.94 19.20 -1.08
N GLU A 103 -1.07 20.02 -1.67
CA GLU A 103 -0.86 19.98 -3.12
C GLU A 103 -0.27 18.64 -3.56
N GLU A 104 0.66 18.07 -2.83
CA GLU A 104 1.20 16.73 -3.06
C GLU A 104 0.09 15.68 -3.13
N ILE A 105 -0.86 15.71 -2.20
CA ILE A 105 -1.98 14.76 -2.15
C ILE A 105 -2.97 15.05 -3.27
N GLN A 106 -3.42 16.30 -3.41
CA GLN A 106 -4.50 16.65 -4.34
C GLN A 106 -4.08 16.49 -5.81
N ARG A 107 -2.82 16.83 -6.12
CA ARG A 107 -2.30 16.66 -7.48
C ARG A 107 -2.32 15.20 -7.89
N THR A 108 -1.94 14.31 -6.98
CA THR A 108 -1.98 12.87 -7.21
C THR A 108 -3.42 12.37 -7.35
N ASP A 109 -4.35 12.75 -6.48
CA ASP A 109 -5.75 12.37 -6.61
C ASP A 109 -6.34 12.81 -7.94
N ARG A 110 -6.09 14.05 -8.38
CA ARG A 110 -6.55 14.54 -9.69
C ARG A 110 -6.03 13.71 -10.87
N LEU A 111 -4.81 13.21 -10.77
CA LEU A 111 -4.25 12.33 -11.79
C LEU A 111 -4.92 10.96 -11.76
N LEU A 112 -4.96 10.31 -10.58
CA LEU A 112 -5.47 8.95 -10.41
C LEU A 112 -6.96 8.84 -10.78
N THR A 113 -7.76 9.88 -10.48
CA THR A 113 -9.19 9.98 -10.88
C THR A 113 -9.40 9.77 -12.39
N ARG A 114 -8.41 10.08 -13.22
CA ARG A 114 -8.52 9.87 -14.68
C ARG A 114 -8.53 8.40 -15.07
N PHE A 115 -7.98 7.54 -14.23
CA PHE A 115 -7.85 6.11 -14.49
C PHE A 115 -9.01 5.29 -13.93
N ASP A 116 -9.49 5.61 -12.74
CA ASP A 116 -10.52 4.80 -12.04
C ASP A 116 -11.83 5.55 -11.75
N GLY A 117 -11.88 6.87 -12.00
CA GLY A 117 -13.04 7.71 -11.75
C GLY A 117 -13.29 8.05 -10.28
N ALA A 118 -12.50 7.53 -9.35
CA ALA A 118 -12.66 7.80 -7.93
C ALA A 118 -12.25 9.25 -7.60
N ALA A 119 -13.10 9.99 -6.91
CA ALA A 119 -12.83 11.38 -6.56
C ALA A 119 -11.70 11.54 -5.53
N ARG A 120 -11.43 10.51 -4.74
CA ARG A 120 -10.37 10.45 -3.73
C ARG A 120 -9.88 9.03 -3.57
N HIS A 121 -8.61 8.90 -3.19
CA HIS A 121 -7.95 7.63 -2.94
C HIS A 121 -7.46 7.59 -1.50
N ASP A 122 -7.42 6.43 -0.89
CA ASP A 122 -6.75 6.30 0.39
C ASP A 122 -5.33 6.84 0.29
N PHE A 123 -4.94 7.66 1.25
CA PHE A 123 -3.62 8.28 1.26
C PHE A 123 -2.68 7.50 2.19
N ARG A 124 -1.54 7.10 1.67
CA ARG A 124 -0.45 6.58 2.50
C ARG A 124 0.69 7.60 2.51
N PRO A 125 1.02 8.16 3.67
CA PRO A 125 2.09 9.16 3.74
C PRO A 125 3.46 8.52 3.50
N PRO A 126 4.33 9.15 2.70
CA PRO A 126 5.71 8.72 2.50
C PRO A 126 6.43 8.40 3.81
N ARG A 127 7.13 7.26 3.85
CA ARG A 127 7.88 6.78 5.03
C ARG A 127 7.04 6.62 6.31
N GLY A 128 5.72 6.58 6.19
CA GLY A 128 4.80 6.50 7.33
C GLY A 128 4.90 7.69 8.30
N VAL A 129 5.30 8.86 7.81
CA VAL A 129 5.38 10.09 8.61
C VAL A 129 4.00 10.73 8.70
N LEU A 130 3.53 10.96 9.93
CA LEU A 130 2.18 11.46 10.24
C LEU A 130 2.26 12.81 10.98
N PRO A 131 2.53 13.94 10.30
CA PRO A 131 2.45 15.25 10.92
C PRO A 131 1.03 15.54 11.42
N ARG A 132 0.88 15.97 12.66
CA ARG A 132 -0.45 16.23 13.25
C ARG A 132 -1.33 17.16 12.42
N PRO A 133 -0.83 18.28 11.87
CA PRO A 133 -1.63 19.17 11.03
C PRO A 133 -2.17 18.47 9.77
N MET A 134 -1.36 17.64 9.12
CA MET A 134 -1.76 16.85 7.95
C MET A 134 -2.86 15.84 8.31
N VAL A 135 -2.69 15.10 9.41
CA VAL A 135 -3.71 14.13 9.87
C VAL A 135 -5.05 14.82 10.10
N LEU A 136 -5.05 15.96 10.79
CA LEU A 136 -6.28 16.75 11.04
C LEU A 136 -6.88 17.27 9.72
N ASP A 137 -6.06 17.69 8.79
CA ASP A 137 -6.52 18.15 7.47
C ASP A 137 -7.15 17.02 6.66
N CYS A 138 -6.51 15.86 6.60
CA CYS A 138 -7.05 14.68 5.98
C CYS A 138 -8.43 14.30 6.56
N VAL A 139 -8.54 14.26 7.90
CA VAL A 139 -9.82 13.96 8.57
C VAL A 139 -10.91 14.98 8.20
N ARG A 140 -10.61 16.30 8.24
CA ARG A 140 -11.57 17.34 7.88
C ARG A 140 -12.05 17.25 6.43
N ARG A 141 -11.22 16.78 5.56
CA ARG A 141 -11.50 16.63 4.11
C ARG A 141 -12.09 15.27 3.76
N GLY A 142 -12.27 14.37 4.73
CA GLY A 142 -12.73 13.02 4.47
C GLY A 142 -11.71 12.16 3.71
N GLN A 143 -10.43 12.52 3.74
CA GLN A 143 -9.32 11.73 3.19
C GLN A 143 -8.91 10.68 4.21
N ARG A 144 -9.15 9.41 3.92
CA ARG A 144 -8.69 8.33 4.80
C ARG A 144 -7.20 8.10 4.64
N ILE A 145 -6.50 7.94 5.76
CA ILE A 145 -5.09 7.56 5.78
C ILE A 145 -5.01 6.04 5.88
N ALA A 146 -4.33 5.37 4.93
CA ALA A 146 -4.05 3.95 5.01
C ALA A 146 -2.64 3.71 5.55
N TYR A 147 -2.56 3.01 6.66
CA TYR A 147 -1.31 2.58 7.27
C TYR A 147 -1.14 1.06 7.05
N TRP A 148 -0.16 0.43 7.68
CA TRP A 148 0.07 -1.01 7.58
C TRP A 148 0.19 -1.63 8.96
N SER A 149 -0.09 -2.91 9.07
CA SER A 149 0.08 -3.70 10.31
C SER A 149 1.19 -4.73 10.20
N TYR A 150 1.60 -5.05 8.99
CA TYR A 150 2.68 -5.97 8.69
C TYR A 150 3.65 -5.32 7.69
N ASP A 151 4.93 -5.30 8.03
CA ASP A 151 6.00 -4.71 7.23
C ASP A 151 6.85 -5.83 6.64
N SER A 152 6.93 -5.94 5.32
CA SER A 152 7.75 -6.97 4.65
C SER A 152 9.25 -6.75 4.80
N LEU A 153 9.65 -5.49 5.07
CA LEU A 153 11.04 -5.04 5.13
C LEU A 153 11.81 -5.18 3.81
N ASP A 154 11.12 -5.26 2.68
CA ASP A 154 11.71 -5.40 1.33
C ASP A 154 12.59 -4.20 0.94
N TYR A 155 12.28 -3.00 1.45
CA TYR A 155 13.14 -1.81 1.30
C TYR A 155 14.48 -1.90 2.05
N SER A 156 14.66 -2.89 2.90
CA SER A 156 15.86 -3.00 3.77
C SER A 156 17.13 -3.49 3.05
N LYS A 157 17.05 -3.74 1.73
CA LYS A 157 18.15 -4.25 0.89
C LYS A 157 18.76 -5.57 1.39
N ARG A 158 17.99 -6.33 2.18
CA ARG A 158 18.37 -7.66 2.62
C ARG A 158 18.10 -8.68 1.52
N PRO A 159 18.85 -9.80 1.46
CA PRO A 159 18.51 -10.90 0.55
C PRO A 159 17.08 -11.41 0.74
N ALA A 160 16.44 -11.83 -0.36
CA ALA A 160 15.06 -12.30 -0.34
C ALA A 160 14.85 -13.49 0.63
N GLU A 161 15.85 -14.35 0.78
CA GLU A 161 15.82 -15.51 1.68
C GLU A 161 15.65 -15.10 3.16
N ILE A 162 16.21 -13.96 3.55
CA ILE A 162 16.07 -13.41 4.91
C ILE A 162 14.66 -12.89 5.12
N LEU A 163 14.06 -12.25 4.11
CA LEU A 163 12.69 -11.75 4.15
C LEU A 163 11.71 -12.92 4.19
N ILE A 164 11.91 -13.95 3.37
CA ILE A 164 11.12 -15.19 3.35
C ILE A 164 11.18 -15.88 4.71
N ALA A 165 12.37 -16.09 5.25
CA ALA A 165 12.54 -16.70 6.56
C ALA A 165 11.86 -15.88 7.69
N SER A 166 11.88 -14.55 7.57
CA SER A 166 11.16 -13.67 8.51
C SER A 166 9.65 -13.85 8.39
N ALA A 167 9.10 -13.90 7.16
CA ALA A 167 7.67 -14.09 6.91
C ALA A 167 7.17 -15.47 7.36
N GLN A 168 8.00 -16.50 7.21
CA GLN A 168 7.71 -17.86 7.73
C GLN A 168 7.70 -17.90 9.25
N ARG A 169 8.66 -17.23 9.90
CA ARG A 169 8.77 -17.19 11.38
C ARG A 169 7.66 -16.36 12.02
N TYR A 170 7.22 -15.32 11.35
CA TYR A 170 6.19 -14.40 11.82
C TYR A 170 5.09 -14.27 10.76
N PRO A 171 4.28 -15.32 10.56
CA PRO A 171 3.26 -15.29 9.51
C PRO A 171 2.25 -14.15 9.74
N PRO A 172 1.67 -13.61 8.67
CA PRO A 172 0.64 -12.60 8.80
C PRO A 172 -0.63 -13.19 9.42
N GLU A 173 -1.38 -12.33 10.10
CA GLU A 173 -2.66 -12.67 10.72
C GLU A 173 -3.83 -12.16 9.86
N PRO A 174 -5.05 -12.73 10.01
CA PRO A 174 -6.25 -12.28 9.32
C PRO A 174 -6.47 -10.77 9.44
N GLY A 175 -6.78 -10.12 8.32
CA GLY A 175 -7.02 -8.69 8.22
C GLY A 175 -5.76 -7.82 8.25
N GLU A 176 -4.56 -8.40 8.23
CA GLU A 176 -3.35 -7.56 8.17
C GLU A 176 -3.20 -6.89 6.81
N ILE A 177 -2.73 -5.64 6.86
CA ILE A 177 -2.33 -4.83 5.71
C ILE A 177 -0.81 -4.94 5.60
N LEU A 178 -0.36 -5.53 4.50
CA LEU A 178 1.05 -5.80 4.24
C LEU A 178 1.66 -4.64 3.46
N LEU A 179 2.68 -3.99 4.03
CA LEU A 179 3.50 -3.02 3.33
C LEU A 179 4.57 -3.75 2.52
N MET A 180 4.58 -3.49 1.23
CA MET A 180 5.58 -3.91 0.26
C MET A 180 5.83 -2.77 -0.72
N HIS A 181 6.84 -2.90 -1.59
CA HIS A 181 7.18 -1.92 -2.60
C HIS A 181 7.30 -2.60 -3.97
N ASP A 182 6.90 -1.92 -5.03
CA ASP A 182 6.99 -2.42 -6.41
C ASP A 182 8.06 -1.70 -7.25
N ASP A 183 8.94 -0.96 -6.57
CA ASP A 183 10.11 -0.29 -7.16
C ASP A 183 11.33 -1.20 -7.34
N SER A 184 11.27 -2.43 -6.84
CA SER A 184 12.35 -3.41 -6.91
C SER A 184 11.85 -4.85 -7.03
N ALA A 185 12.75 -5.79 -7.36
CA ALA A 185 12.41 -7.20 -7.50
C ALA A 185 12.17 -7.93 -6.16
N LEU A 186 12.44 -7.31 -5.00
CA LEU A 186 12.41 -8.01 -3.72
C LEU A 186 11.01 -8.45 -3.29
N SER A 187 9.99 -7.60 -3.49
CA SER A 187 8.60 -7.98 -3.23
C SER A 187 8.15 -9.13 -4.13
N LEU A 188 8.54 -9.11 -5.41
CA LEU A 188 8.23 -10.20 -6.35
C LEU A 188 8.84 -11.52 -5.86
N GLN A 189 10.13 -11.52 -5.50
CA GLN A 189 10.83 -12.71 -4.99
C GLN A 189 10.22 -13.24 -3.69
N LEU A 190 9.86 -12.35 -2.76
CA LEU A 190 9.18 -12.71 -1.53
C LEU A 190 7.83 -13.38 -1.83
N LEU A 191 7.02 -12.78 -2.69
CA LEU A 191 5.67 -13.23 -3.00
C LEU A 191 5.65 -14.51 -3.84
N GLN A 192 6.61 -14.76 -4.71
CA GLN A 192 6.73 -16.04 -5.44
C GLN A 192 6.75 -17.24 -4.47
N THR A 193 7.35 -17.07 -3.30
CA THR A 193 7.40 -18.12 -2.27
C THR A 193 6.21 -18.06 -1.31
N MET A 194 5.86 -16.86 -0.86
CA MET A 194 4.94 -16.72 0.27
C MET A 194 3.47 -16.70 -0.16
N LEU A 195 3.15 -16.21 -1.37
CA LEU A 195 1.77 -16.12 -1.85
C LEU A 195 1.10 -17.51 -1.94
N PRO A 196 1.73 -18.53 -2.60
CA PRO A 196 1.20 -19.88 -2.59
C PRO A 196 1.08 -20.48 -1.18
N ALA A 197 2.07 -20.24 -0.30
CA ALA A 197 2.06 -20.75 1.05
C ALA A 197 0.91 -20.14 1.90
N TRP A 198 0.66 -18.85 1.77
CA TRP A 198 -0.47 -18.19 2.44
C TRP A 198 -1.81 -18.66 1.87
N ALA A 199 -1.93 -18.81 0.54
CA ALA A 199 -3.13 -19.36 -0.10
C ALA A 199 -3.43 -20.78 0.38
N ALA A 200 -2.42 -21.66 0.46
CA ALA A 200 -2.56 -22.99 1.03
C ALA A 200 -2.97 -22.99 2.52
N GLY A 201 -2.58 -21.93 3.24
CA GLY A 201 -3.03 -21.65 4.60
C GLY A 201 -4.48 -21.13 4.69
N GLY A 202 -5.20 -21.04 3.56
CA GLY A 202 -6.59 -20.60 3.48
C GLY A 202 -6.78 -19.08 3.47
N PHE A 203 -5.73 -18.30 3.20
CA PHE A 203 -5.87 -16.87 3.00
C PHE A 203 -6.36 -16.55 1.59
N VAL A 204 -7.23 -15.54 1.50
CA VAL A 204 -7.60 -14.85 0.27
C VAL A 204 -6.98 -13.45 0.25
N PHE A 205 -6.77 -12.90 -0.94
CA PHE A 205 -6.07 -11.62 -1.11
C PHE A 205 -7.03 -10.61 -1.74
N GLU A 206 -7.43 -9.63 -0.96
CA GLU A 206 -8.35 -8.59 -1.39
C GLU A 206 -7.70 -7.21 -1.28
N PRO A 207 -8.03 -6.28 -2.18
CA PRO A 207 -7.59 -4.90 -2.05
C PRO A 207 -8.23 -4.25 -0.81
N LEU A 208 -7.71 -3.12 -0.38
CA LEU A 208 -8.38 -2.29 0.60
C LEU A 208 -9.70 -1.79 -0.01
N ARG A 209 -10.81 -1.93 0.73
CA ARG A 209 -12.08 -1.35 0.29
C ARG A 209 -11.94 0.18 0.25
N PRO A 210 -12.25 0.85 -0.87
CA PRO A 210 -12.22 2.29 -0.94
C PRO A 210 -13.03 2.93 0.20
N SER A 211 -12.62 4.12 0.63
CA SER A 211 -13.46 4.93 1.53
C SER A 211 -14.73 5.36 0.76
N ALA A 212 -15.87 5.15 1.36
CA ALA A 212 -17.15 5.61 0.82
C ALA A 212 -17.22 7.15 0.78
#